data_84541c2ff41feac9a616c329fa71db37
#
_entry.id   84541c2ff41feac9a616c329fa71db37
#
_cell.length_a   1.000
_cell.length_b   1.000
_cell.length_c   1.000
_cell.angle_alpha   90.00
_cell.angle_beta   90.00
_cell.angle_gamma   90.00
#
_symmetry.space_group_name_H-M   'P 1'
#
loop_
_entity.id
_entity.type
_entity.pdbx_description
1 polymer ?
#
loop_
_entity_poly.entity_id
_entity_poly.type
_entity_poly.pdbx_seq_one_letter_code
_entity_poly.pdbx_strand_id
1 'polypeptide(L)'
;MSEDLGDNYARAYGKKAGFGQRPALVMVDFAHAYYDPDCPLYGGEGCIAALASALRIRAKCRAIGVPVILTEVSLHPSGLDGGRFLQKARPLDSFIQGRATAAFAQGLTPEPDELVISKQYPSAFFGTSLASTLTAAGIDQVILTGLTTSGCVRASCVDAMSHGFITTV
;
A
#
# COMPACT_ATOMS: atom_id res chain seq x y z
N MET A 1 27.42 -24.22 -13.08
CA MET A 1 27.14 -22.98 -13.84
C MET A 1 26.03 -22.26 -13.06
N SER A 2 26.33 -21.16 -12.39
CA SER A 2 25.29 -20.30 -11.79
C SER A 2 24.56 -19.65 -12.96
N GLU A 3 23.32 -20.06 -13.23
CA GLU A 3 22.46 -19.26 -14.11
C GLU A 3 22.40 -17.85 -13.54
N ASP A 4 22.73 -16.88 -14.37
CA ASP A 4 22.56 -15.48 -14.02
C ASP A 4 21.06 -15.23 -13.89
N LEU A 5 20.61 -14.92 -12.67
CA LEU A 5 19.20 -14.60 -12.38
C LEU A 5 18.69 -13.47 -13.30
N GLY A 6 19.57 -12.55 -13.70
CA GLY A 6 19.24 -11.47 -14.64
C GLY A 6 18.82 -11.99 -16.01
N ASP A 7 19.55 -12.96 -16.56
CA ASP A 7 19.22 -13.58 -17.85
C ASP A 7 17.94 -14.41 -17.78
N ASN A 8 17.72 -15.11 -16.66
CA ASN A 8 16.49 -15.86 -16.43
C ASN A 8 15.27 -14.89 -16.38
N TYR A 9 15.37 -13.81 -15.62
CA TYR A 9 14.33 -12.80 -15.55
C TYR A 9 14.03 -12.14 -16.89
N ALA A 10 15.05 -11.78 -17.66
CA ALA A 10 14.89 -11.16 -18.97
C ALA A 10 14.13 -12.08 -19.94
N ARG A 11 14.42 -13.38 -19.93
CA ARG A 11 13.76 -14.36 -20.80
C ARG A 11 12.32 -14.68 -20.40
N ALA A 12 12.06 -14.82 -19.09
CA ALA A 12 10.80 -15.35 -18.58
C ALA A 12 9.82 -14.25 -18.13
N TYR A 13 10.33 -13.18 -17.48
CA TYR A 13 9.51 -12.19 -16.79
C TYR A 13 9.78 -10.74 -17.17
N GLY A 14 10.70 -10.48 -18.08
CA GLY A 14 11.14 -9.12 -18.44
C GLY A 14 10.16 -8.32 -19.30
N LYS A 15 9.03 -8.90 -19.74
CA LYS A 15 8.04 -8.18 -20.53
C LYS A 15 7.33 -7.13 -19.66
N LYS A 16 7.39 -5.88 -20.10
CA LYS A 16 6.68 -4.77 -19.46
C LYS A 16 5.23 -4.71 -19.94
N ALA A 17 4.29 -4.51 -19.03
CA ALA A 17 2.87 -4.37 -19.38
C ALA A 17 2.53 -3.00 -20.00
N GLY A 18 3.46 -2.02 -19.90
CA GLY A 18 3.19 -0.64 -20.31
C GLY A 18 2.41 0.17 -19.28
N PHE A 19 1.73 1.22 -19.74
CA PHE A 19 0.87 2.05 -18.90
C PHE A 19 -0.59 1.92 -19.35
N GLY A 20 -1.50 1.97 -18.38
CA GLY A 20 -2.94 2.03 -18.63
C GLY A 20 -3.40 3.42 -19.06
N GLN A 21 -4.69 3.54 -19.30
CA GLN A 21 -5.33 4.79 -19.72
C GLN A 21 -6.02 5.52 -18.57
N ARG A 22 -6.41 4.77 -17.53
CA ARG A 22 -7.16 5.30 -16.38
C ARG A 22 -6.51 4.84 -15.08
N PRO A 23 -5.41 5.51 -14.66
CA PRO A 23 -4.70 5.15 -13.45
C PRO A 23 -5.42 5.61 -12.18
N ALA A 24 -5.15 4.91 -11.07
CA ALA A 24 -5.40 5.38 -9.71
C ALA A 24 -4.12 5.25 -8.88
N LEU A 25 -3.89 6.18 -7.96
CA LEU A 25 -2.82 6.10 -6.97
C LEU A 25 -3.34 5.42 -5.71
N VAL A 26 -2.66 4.37 -5.26
CA VAL A 26 -2.92 3.72 -3.97
C VAL A 26 -1.71 3.91 -3.06
N MET A 27 -1.90 4.65 -1.98
CA MET A 27 -0.89 4.95 -0.96
C MET A 27 -1.05 3.96 0.20
N VAL A 28 -0.17 2.96 0.27
CA VAL A 28 -0.30 1.82 1.17
C VAL A 28 0.35 2.12 2.51
N ASP A 29 -0.46 2.16 3.56
CA ASP A 29 -0.08 2.10 4.98
C ASP A 29 1.01 3.09 5.43
N PHE A 30 0.93 4.34 5.04
CA PHE A 30 1.76 5.40 5.62
C PHE A 30 1.28 5.76 7.04
N ALA A 31 1.40 4.80 7.97
CA ALA A 31 0.97 4.96 9.35
C ALA A 31 2.07 5.55 10.23
N HIS A 32 1.70 6.29 11.28
CA HIS A 32 2.62 6.91 12.24
C HIS A 32 3.61 5.93 12.85
N ALA A 33 3.20 4.68 13.04
CA ALA A 33 4.06 3.60 13.57
C ALA A 33 5.42 3.47 12.86
N TYR A 34 5.50 3.76 11.57
CA TYR A 34 6.75 3.68 10.82
C TYR A 34 7.68 4.88 11.02
N TYR A 35 7.19 5.93 11.68
CA TYR A 35 7.88 7.21 11.87
C TYR A 35 8.18 7.52 13.33
N ASP A 36 7.63 6.76 14.25
CA ASP A 36 7.83 6.88 15.69
C ASP A 36 9.05 6.04 16.11
N PRO A 37 10.16 6.68 16.58
CA PRO A 37 11.36 5.95 16.99
C PRO A 37 11.14 4.95 18.13
N ASP A 38 10.11 5.15 18.95
CA ASP A 38 9.77 4.26 20.07
C ASP A 38 8.88 3.09 19.63
N CYS A 39 8.41 3.09 18.38
CA CYS A 39 7.59 2.03 17.85
C CYS A 39 8.43 0.88 17.28
N PRO A 40 8.10 -0.40 17.57
CA PRO A 40 8.80 -1.56 16.99
C PRO A 40 8.80 -1.63 15.46
N LEU A 41 7.93 -0.85 14.79
CA LEU A 41 7.82 -0.75 13.34
C LEU A 41 8.63 0.41 12.75
N TYR A 42 9.35 1.18 13.56
CA TYR A 42 10.13 2.32 13.08
C TYR A 42 11.03 1.96 11.90
N GLY A 43 10.85 2.65 10.78
CA GLY A 43 11.54 2.36 9.52
C GLY A 43 12.66 3.35 9.15
N GLY A 44 12.93 4.32 10.02
CA GLY A 44 14.04 5.27 9.84
C GLY A 44 13.92 6.17 8.62
N GLU A 45 15.07 6.64 8.14
CA GLU A 45 15.17 7.61 7.04
C GLU A 45 14.56 7.11 5.73
N GLY A 46 14.58 5.79 5.48
CA GLY A 46 13.97 5.21 4.29
C GLY A 46 12.46 5.44 4.23
N CYS A 47 11.76 5.29 5.36
CA CYS A 47 10.33 5.56 5.43
C CYS A 47 10.03 7.06 5.29
N ILE A 48 10.85 7.93 5.87
CA ILE A 48 10.72 9.39 5.74
C ILE A 48 10.86 9.81 4.26
N ALA A 49 11.88 9.31 3.57
CA ALA A 49 12.08 9.58 2.15
C ALA A 49 10.95 9.03 1.27
N ALA A 50 10.41 7.85 1.62
CA ALA A 50 9.28 7.23 0.91
C ALA A 50 8.02 8.11 1.03
N LEU A 51 7.69 8.60 2.23
CA LEU A 51 6.56 9.51 2.43
C LEU A 51 6.72 10.80 1.62
N ALA A 52 7.88 11.43 1.71
CA ALA A 52 8.16 12.67 0.97
C ALA A 52 7.98 12.48 -0.55
N SER A 53 8.41 11.32 -1.08
CA SER A 53 8.23 10.97 -2.50
C SER A 53 6.77 10.70 -2.84
N ALA A 54 6.06 9.95 -2.01
CA ALA A 54 4.65 9.63 -2.19
C ALA A 54 3.76 10.88 -2.15
N LEU A 55 4.05 11.83 -1.26
CA LEU A 55 3.33 13.11 -1.21
C LEU A 55 3.51 13.95 -2.49
N ARG A 56 4.72 13.92 -3.11
CA ARG A 56 4.93 14.57 -4.41
C ARG A 56 4.12 13.90 -5.52
N ILE A 57 4.04 12.56 -5.54
CA ILE A 57 3.23 11.81 -6.50
C ILE A 57 1.75 12.10 -6.27
N ARG A 58 1.27 12.08 -5.00
CA ARG A 58 -0.10 12.44 -4.63
C ARG A 58 -0.49 13.82 -5.18
N ALA A 59 0.35 14.82 -4.93
CA ALA A 59 0.09 16.18 -5.41
C ALA A 59 -0.03 16.25 -6.95
N LYS A 60 0.80 15.51 -7.67
CA LYS A 60 0.73 15.41 -9.14
C LYS A 60 -0.56 14.73 -9.60
N CYS A 61 -0.90 13.59 -8.99
CA CYS A 61 -2.12 12.85 -9.30
C CYS A 61 -3.37 13.73 -9.10
N ARG A 62 -3.47 14.40 -7.97
CA ARG A 62 -4.58 15.32 -7.67
C ARG A 62 -4.66 16.46 -8.68
N ALA A 63 -3.54 17.07 -9.04
CA ALA A 63 -3.49 18.18 -9.99
C ALA A 63 -4.02 17.83 -11.39
N ILE A 64 -3.99 16.54 -11.76
CA ILE A 64 -4.46 16.05 -13.07
C ILE A 64 -5.71 15.16 -12.97
N GLY A 65 -6.38 15.14 -11.80
CA GLY A 65 -7.64 14.42 -11.60
C GLY A 65 -7.50 12.88 -11.52
N VAL A 66 -6.31 12.35 -11.23
CA VAL A 66 -6.11 10.94 -10.96
C VAL A 66 -6.59 10.63 -9.54
N PRO A 67 -7.52 9.68 -9.35
CA PRO A 67 -8.02 9.30 -8.03
C PRO A 67 -6.91 8.85 -7.10
N VAL A 68 -7.00 9.29 -5.83
CA VAL A 68 -6.07 8.88 -4.77
C VAL A 68 -6.82 8.07 -3.73
N ILE A 69 -6.28 6.92 -3.40
CA ILE A 69 -6.78 6.03 -2.37
C ILE A 69 -5.67 5.83 -1.32
N LEU A 70 -6.02 5.97 -0.06
CA LEU A 70 -5.13 5.65 1.05
C LEU A 70 -5.58 4.33 1.67
N THR A 71 -4.61 3.56 2.20
CA THR A 71 -4.96 2.41 3.05
C THR A 71 -4.46 2.60 4.46
N GLU A 72 -5.18 2.01 5.40
CA GLU A 72 -4.76 1.88 6.79
C GLU A 72 -4.94 0.44 7.27
N VAL A 73 -4.04 -0.03 8.11
CA VAL A 73 -4.26 -1.24 8.88
C VAL A 73 -5.05 -0.83 10.12
N SER A 74 -6.22 -1.44 10.31
CA SER A 74 -7.13 -1.11 11.43
C SER A 74 -7.59 -2.39 12.10
N LEU A 75 -7.02 -2.69 13.28
CA LEU A 75 -7.31 -3.90 14.03
C LEU A 75 -8.25 -3.59 15.19
N HIS A 76 -9.25 -4.45 15.38
CA HIS A 76 -10.14 -4.35 16.54
C HIS A 76 -9.34 -4.53 17.84
N PRO A 77 -9.68 -3.83 18.95
CA PRO A 77 -8.95 -3.95 20.22
C PRO A 77 -8.86 -5.37 20.79
N SER A 78 -9.81 -6.26 20.46
CA SER A 78 -9.73 -7.66 20.84
C SER A 78 -8.72 -8.48 20.03
N GLY A 79 -8.23 -7.97 18.90
CA GLY A 79 -7.36 -8.67 17.97
C GLY A 79 -8.03 -9.82 17.19
N LEU A 80 -9.36 -9.98 17.33
CA LEU A 80 -10.10 -11.10 16.70
C LEU A 80 -10.00 -11.10 15.18
N ASP A 81 -9.95 -9.91 14.56
CA ASP A 81 -9.88 -9.68 13.13
C ASP A 81 -8.46 -9.76 12.55
N GLY A 82 -7.41 -9.76 13.41
CA GLY A 82 -6.01 -9.80 12.99
C GLY A 82 -5.51 -11.18 12.54
N GLY A 83 -6.25 -12.23 12.87
CA GLY A 83 -5.99 -13.61 12.44
C GLY A 83 -4.56 -14.09 12.67
N ARG A 84 -4.08 -14.94 11.76
CA ARG A 84 -2.71 -15.47 11.82
C ARG A 84 -1.63 -14.40 11.57
N PHE A 85 -1.97 -13.35 10.86
CA PHE A 85 -1.05 -12.25 10.56
C PHE A 85 -0.64 -11.54 11.85
N LEU A 86 -1.60 -11.14 12.67
CA LEU A 86 -1.33 -10.53 13.99
C LEU A 86 -0.60 -11.49 14.93
N GLN A 87 -0.98 -12.78 14.94
CA GLN A 87 -0.34 -13.79 15.78
C GLN A 87 1.15 -13.97 15.43
N LYS A 88 1.49 -13.93 14.13
CA LYS A 88 2.87 -14.08 13.65
C LYS A 88 3.71 -12.82 13.86
N ALA A 89 3.12 -11.65 13.70
CA ALA A 89 3.81 -10.36 13.68
C ALA A 89 3.27 -9.44 14.78
N ARG A 90 3.66 -9.70 16.04
CA ARG A 90 3.18 -8.94 17.21
C ARG A 90 3.35 -7.41 17.10
N PRO A 91 4.37 -6.84 16.42
CA PRO A 91 4.44 -5.39 16.21
C PRO A 91 3.21 -4.78 15.53
N LEU A 92 2.36 -5.58 14.87
CA LEU A 92 1.09 -5.13 14.31
C LEU A 92 0.08 -4.66 15.39
N ASP A 93 0.31 -4.94 16.67
CA ASP A 93 -0.44 -4.34 17.78
C ASP A 93 -0.42 -2.80 17.70
N SER A 94 0.57 -2.21 17.04
CA SER A 94 0.66 -0.77 16.76
C SER A 94 -0.51 -0.23 15.94
N PHE A 95 -1.22 -1.09 15.21
CA PHE A 95 -2.36 -0.73 14.36
C PHE A 95 -3.73 -1.01 15.00
N ILE A 96 -3.76 -1.30 16.30
CA ILE A 96 -5.02 -1.41 17.03
C ILE A 96 -5.74 -0.05 17.03
N GLN A 97 -7.03 -0.06 16.72
CA GLN A 97 -7.88 1.12 16.71
C GLN A 97 -7.74 1.96 17.98
N GLY A 98 -7.64 3.28 17.81
CA GLY A 98 -7.47 4.24 18.91
C GLY A 98 -6.03 4.45 19.36
N ARG A 99 -5.05 3.69 18.88
CA ARG A 99 -3.64 3.99 19.13
C ARG A 99 -3.14 5.11 18.25
N ALA A 100 -2.31 6.02 18.78
CA ALA A 100 -1.70 7.09 18.01
C ALA A 100 -0.83 6.56 16.86
N THR A 101 -0.18 5.42 17.06
CA THR A 101 0.66 4.73 16.05
C THR A 101 -0.13 4.22 14.84
N ALA A 102 -1.44 3.97 14.99
CA ALA A 102 -2.32 3.56 13.90
C ALA A 102 -2.75 4.72 12.98
N ALA A 103 -2.64 5.97 13.45
CA ALA A 103 -2.99 7.14 12.66
C ALA A 103 -2.09 7.29 11.43
N PHE A 104 -2.53 8.06 10.45
CA PHE A 104 -1.67 8.44 9.32
C PHE A 104 -0.44 9.21 9.78
N ALA A 105 0.65 9.07 9.03
CA ALA A 105 1.89 9.78 9.27
C ALA A 105 1.68 11.30 9.27
N GLN A 106 2.48 12.02 10.04
CA GLN A 106 2.43 13.47 10.08
C GLN A 106 2.60 14.05 8.66
N GLY A 107 1.71 14.98 8.29
CA GLY A 107 1.68 15.58 6.95
C GLY A 107 0.88 14.78 5.91
N LEU A 108 0.33 13.61 6.27
CA LEU A 108 -0.57 12.86 5.43
C LEU A 108 -1.97 12.83 6.06
N THR A 109 -2.79 13.81 5.72
CA THR A 109 -4.21 13.81 6.08
C THR A 109 -5.01 13.49 4.81
N PRO A 110 -5.92 12.50 4.85
CA PRO A 110 -6.83 12.25 3.74
C PRO A 110 -7.67 13.49 3.44
N GLU A 111 -7.80 13.83 2.16
CA GLU A 111 -8.69 14.89 1.70
C GLU A 111 -10.13 14.38 1.55
N PRO A 112 -11.14 15.24 1.55
CA PRO A 112 -12.55 14.82 1.49
C PRO A 112 -12.93 14.01 0.24
N ASP A 113 -12.19 14.16 -0.84
CA ASP A 113 -12.37 13.46 -2.11
C ASP A 113 -11.45 12.21 -2.26
N GLU A 114 -10.67 11.88 -1.26
CA GLU A 114 -9.82 10.71 -1.25
C GLU A 114 -10.48 9.57 -0.47
N LEU A 115 -10.42 8.37 -1.05
CA LEU A 115 -10.97 7.18 -0.40
C LEU A 115 -9.96 6.60 0.58
N VAL A 116 -10.43 6.25 1.78
CA VAL A 116 -9.66 5.48 2.76
C VAL A 116 -10.19 4.05 2.82
N ILE A 117 -9.31 3.08 2.63
CA ILE A 117 -9.59 1.64 2.73
C ILE A 117 -8.96 1.10 4.00
N SER A 118 -9.79 0.70 4.97
CA SER A 118 -9.34 -0.03 6.16
C SER A 118 -9.19 -1.51 5.85
N LYS A 119 -8.09 -2.10 6.28
CA LYS A 119 -7.77 -3.51 6.08
C LYS A 119 -7.13 -4.14 7.31
N GLN A 120 -7.17 -5.47 7.42
CA GLN A 120 -6.59 -6.23 8.53
C GLN A 120 -5.40 -7.09 8.09
N TYR A 121 -5.21 -7.26 6.77
CA TYR A 121 -4.20 -8.12 6.16
C TYR A 121 -3.23 -7.31 5.28
N PRO A 122 -2.10 -7.90 4.83
CA PRO A 122 -1.09 -7.14 4.08
C PRO A 122 -1.61 -6.48 2.82
N SER A 123 -2.38 -7.21 2.01
CA SER A 123 -2.88 -6.68 0.74
C SER A 123 -3.98 -5.65 0.93
N ALA A 124 -3.93 -4.56 0.18
CA ALA A 124 -4.99 -3.56 0.08
C ALA A 124 -6.27 -4.11 -0.58
N PHE A 125 -6.18 -5.26 -1.27
CA PHE A 125 -7.27 -5.88 -1.99
C PHE A 125 -7.95 -7.00 -1.20
N PHE A 126 -7.17 -7.75 -0.41
CA PHE A 126 -7.69 -8.90 0.31
C PHE A 126 -8.70 -8.49 1.40
N GLY A 127 -9.95 -8.95 1.25
CA GLY A 127 -11.01 -8.67 2.23
C GLY A 127 -11.53 -7.23 2.24
N THR A 128 -11.23 -6.45 1.20
CA THR A 128 -11.68 -5.05 1.07
C THR A 128 -12.55 -4.85 -0.17
N SER A 129 -13.15 -3.69 -0.29
CA SER A 129 -13.90 -3.29 -1.48
C SER A 129 -13.02 -2.70 -2.60
N LEU A 130 -11.68 -2.64 -2.44
CA LEU A 130 -10.82 -1.87 -3.35
C LEU A 130 -10.94 -2.35 -4.80
N ALA A 131 -10.88 -3.67 -5.05
CA ALA A 131 -10.98 -4.21 -6.41
C ALA A 131 -12.29 -3.83 -7.09
N SER A 132 -13.42 -4.03 -6.42
CA SER A 132 -14.74 -3.69 -6.96
C SER A 132 -14.92 -2.19 -7.19
N THR A 133 -14.39 -1.36 -6.28
CA THR A 133 -14.42 0.09 -6.39
C THR A 133 -13.64 0.59 -7.61
N LEU A 134 -12.41 0.11 -7.80
CA LEU A 134 -11.57 0.47 -8.95
C LEU A 134 -12.19 -0.01 -10.27
N THR A 135 -12.72 -1.24 -10.30
CA THR A 135 -13.39 -1.79 -11.47
C THR A 135 -14.64 -0.96 -11.85
N ALA A 136 -15.49 -0.62 -10.87
CA ALA A 136 -16.67 0.19 -11.09
C ALA A 136 -16.32 1.61 -11.59
N ALA A 137 -15.18 2.16 -11.15
CA ALA A 137 -14.66 3.43 -11.62
C ALA A 137 -14.00 3.35 -13.01
N GLY A 138 -13.89 2.15 -13.60
CA GLY A 138 -13.24 1.90 -14.89
C GLY A 138 -11.73 2.14 -14.86
N ILE A 139 -11.09 1.98 -13.70
CA ILE A 139 -9.63 2.06 -13.54
C ILE A 139 -9.02 0.80 -14.17
N ASP A 140 -7.95 0.98 -14.92
CA ASP A 140 -7.20 -0.11 -15.56
C ASP A 140 -5.75 -0.22 -15.06
N GLN A 141 -5.28 0.79 -14.34
CA GLN A 141 -3.93 0.82 -13.78
C GLN A 141 -3.93 1.24 -12.31
N VAL A 142 -3.09 0.58 -11.50
CA VAL A 142 -2.82 0.94 -10.11
C VAL A 142 -1.36 1.34 -9.96
N ILE A 143 -1.14 2.57 -9.48
CA ILE A 143 0.18 3.06 -9.08
C ILE A 143 0.26 2.86 -7.56
N LEU A 144 1.17 2.01 -7.11
CA LEU A 144 1.34 1.68 -5.69
C LEU A 144 2.53 2.44 -5.11
N THR A 145 2.31 3.12 -4.01
CA THR A 145 3.37 3.65 -3.14
C THR A 145 3.11 3.18 -1.72
N GLY A 146 4.11 3.15 -0.87
CA GLY A 146 3.80 2.83 0.53
C GLY A 146 4.81 1.99 1.27
N LEU A 147 4.38 1.45 2.39
CA LEU A 147 5.17 0.69 3.35
C LEU A 147 4.52 -0.68 3.65
N THR A 148 5.30 -1.76 3.76
CA THR A 148 6.70 -1.84 3.33
C THR A 148 6.76 -2.56 1.99
N THR A 149 7.83 -2.32 1.21
CA THR A 149 7.98 -2.91 -0.13
C THR A 149 7.89 -4.43 -0.10
N SER A 150 8.53 -5.10 0.86
CA SER A 150 8.51 -6.56 1.01
C SER A 150 7.22 -7.13 1.62
N GLY A 151 6.36 -6.27 2.17
CA GLY A 151 5.12 -6.62 2.87
C GLY A 151 3.87 -6.19 2.11
N CYS A 152 3.20 -5.16 2.64
CA CYS A 152 1.90 -4.71 2.17
C CYS A 152 1.93 -4.23 0.71
N VAL A 153 2.99 -3.54 0.28
CA VAL A 153 3.13 -3.07 -1.11
C VAL A 153 3.24 -4.27 -2.05
N ARG A 154 4.12 -5.24 -1.75
CA ARG A 154 4.26 -6.47 -2.55
C ARG A 154 2.95 -7.26 -2.62
N ALA A 155 2.29 -7.48 -1.48
CA ALA A 155 1.03 -8.21 -1.44
C ALA A 155 -0.05 -7.52 -2.28
N SER A 156 -0.17 -6.20 -2.14
CA SER A 156 -1.11 -5.40 -2.92
C SER A 156 -0.79 -5.40 -4.42
N CYS A 157 0.50 -5.40 -4.79
CA CYS A 157 0.92 -5.48 -6.19
C CYS A 157 0.51 -6.81 -6.84
N VAL A 158 0.73 -7.93 -6.13
CA VAL A 158 0.36 -9.27 -6.62
C VAL A 158 -1.16 -9.37 -6.79
N ASP A 159 -1.93 -8.92 -5.80
CA ASP A 159 -3.38 -8.97 -5.87
C ASP A 159 -3.96 -8.02 -6.93
N ALA A 160 -3.42 -6.81 -7.06
CA ALA A 160 -3.83 -5.87 -8.12
C ALA A 160 -3.67 -6.51 -9.50
N MET A 161 -2.52 -7.13 -9.77
CA MET A 161 -2.27 -7.84 -11.01
C MET A 161 -3.23 -9.03 -11.18
N SER A 162 -3.50 -9.78 -10.11
CA SER A 162 -4.43 -10.92 -10.11
C SER A 162 -5.88 -10.50 -10.38
N HIS A 163 -6.25 -9.26 -10.02
CA HIS A 163 -7.54 -8.65 -10.35
C HIS A 163 -7.58 -8.03 -11.77
N GLY A 164 -6.47 -8.08 -12.53
CA GLY A 164 -6.42 -7.63 -13.92
C GLY A 164 -5.93 -6.18 -14.10
N PHE A 165 -5.45 -5.51 -13.05
CA PHE A 165 -4.92 -4.16 -13.16
C PHE A 165 -3.46 -4.16 -13.66
N ILE A 166 -3.11 -3.25 -14.55
CA ILE A 166 -1.72 -2.90 -14.81
C ILE A 166 -1.15 -2.28 -13.53
N THR A 167 0.03 -2.73 -13.10
CA THR A 167 0.57 -2.34 -11.80
C THR A 167 1.94 -1.69 -11.95
N THR A 168 2.12 -0.54 -11.29
CA THR A 168 3.39 0.18 -11.17
C THR A 168 3.69 0.41 -9.69
N VAL A 169 4.94 0.19 -9.26
CA VAL A 169 5.38 0.38 -7.88
C VAL A 169 6.49 1.43 -7.84
#